data_023ffe29e00b275d6b4ff89c1a01910e
#
_entry.id   023ffe29e00b275d6b4ff89c1a01910e
#
_cell.length_a   1.000
_cell.length_b   1.000
_cell.length_c   1.000
_cell.angle_alpha   90.00
_cell.angle_beta   90.00
_cell.angle_gamma   90.00
#
_symmetry.space_group_name_H-M   'P 1'
#
loop_
_entity.id
_entity.type
_entity.pdbx_description
1 polymer ?
#
loop_
_entity_poly.entity_id
_entity_poly.type
_entity_poly.pdbx_seq_one_letter_code
_entity_poly.pdbx_strand_id
1 'polypeptide(L)'
;VPVSVKVGTGIAELRNALLAQAQTVGPRQIEGRPFREPVDRVFSLTGAGTVITGTSQWGVLEVGSEVTIYPHGAGARVRRLHVHGAERQRVEAGERVAINLVGLAREALSRGDQVLTPGPWSPTRLVTVHLELLASAPGPLDEGDEVEVHALAARVSARIDRLAVRPLSPGSRAVAQISLREPMLLFPGDRLVLRRPSPVNTFAGGKVLDARLRRWRRRDSAELDRLPDVRRSDWPKLLASWIEREGLAGLSLPTISGRLGVFDGTVEAPIGRLLEDGTVKALATRPPSFVASCVLDGLARHAAGELQRRFAGEEVSAGIPARDFAGKLLPRSALALADVYLEELRGCGVLELTEGRVVPPGSDDHMTKAGKELTRRVEALYQKDGFDASSPADAARRLQAKPAAIESICRYLLQRRRLVRLEGKYLIHRTVLDEMAQRVYDWEVDDFGVGDFKERFGLTRKLGIPALEWLDSERVTVRQGNRRKIIRRKG
;
A
#
# COMPACT_ATOMS: atom_id res chain seq x y z
N VAL A 1 -51.27 14.59 -6.40
CA VAL A 1 -52.27 15.61 -6.06
C VAL A 1 -52.45 16.50 -7.28
N PRO A 2 -53.63 16.53 -7.94
CA PRO A 2 -53.94 17.49 -9.00
C PRO A 2 -54.02 18.88 -8.40
N VAL A 3 -53.41 19.87 -9.05
CA VAL A 3 -53.38 21.26 -8.56
C VAL A 3 -53.60 22.27 -9.67
N SER A 4 -54.27 23.36 -9.33
CA SER A 4 -54.38 24.53 -10.20
C SER A 4 -54.07 25.78 -9.40
N VAL A 5 -52.96 26.45 -9.72
CA VAL A 5 -52.58 27.73 -9.09
C VAL A 5 -53.57 28.83 -9.39
N LYS A 6 -54.18 28.80 -10.59
CA LYS A 6 -55.13 29.85 -11.07
C LYS A 6 -56.40 29.88 -10.24
N VAL A 7 -56.92 28.71 -9.81
CA VAL A 7 -58.18 28.61 -9.06
C VAL A 7 -57.97 28.10 -7.64
N GLY A 8 -56.78 27.86 -7.23
CA GLY A 8 -56.44 27.42 -5.85
C GLY A 8 -56.72 25.95 -5.52
N THR A 9 -57.26 25.18 -6.51
CA THR A 9 -57.65 23.78 -6.28
C THR A 9 -56.42 22.92 -5.94
N GLY A 10 -56.52 22.06 -4.91
CA GLY A 10 -55.49 21.07 -4.54
C GLY A 10 -54.25 21.66 -3.87
N ILE A 11 -54.15 22.96 -3.63
CA ILE A 11 -52.96 23.59 -3.02
C ILE A 11 -52.77 23.15 -1.57
N ALA A 12 -53.87 23.07 -0.80
CA ALA A 12 -53.84 22.64 0.59
C ALA A 12 -53.41 21.16 0.73
N GLU A 13 -53.97 20.31 -0.13
CA GLU A 13 -53.64 18.87 -0.22
C GLU A 13 -52.17 18.66 -0.63
N LEU A 14 -51.68 19.44 -1.63
CA LEU A 14 -50.26 19.41 -2.01
C LEU A 14 -49.40 19.81 -0.83
N ARG A 15 -49.69 20.89 -0.14
CA ARG A 15 -48.94 21.31 1.07
C ARG A 15 -48.89 20.23 2.12
N ASN A 16 -50.05 19.63 2.44
CA ASN A 16 -50.11 18.56 3.41
C ASN A 16 -49.33 17.31 2.98
N ALA A 17 -49.37 16.92 1.71
CA ALA A 17 -48.60 15.82 1.16
C ALA A 17 -47.09 16.10 1.25
N LEU A 18 -46.67 17.34 0.93
CA LEU A 18 -45.25 17.74 1.04
C LEU A 18 -44.77 17.72 2.52
N LEU A 19 -45.59 18.21 3.44
CA LEU A 19 -45.24 18.15 4.89
C LEU A 19 -45.13 16.72 5.37
N ALA A 20 -46.06 15.85 4.98
CA ALA A 20 -46.01 14.43 5.35
C ALA A 20 -44.74 13.75 4.78
N GLN A 21 -44.39 14.03 3.51
CA GLN A 21 -43.15 13.51 2.93
C GLN A 21 -41.91 14.08 3.61
N ALA A 22 -41.90 15.37 3.97
CA ALA A 22 -40.77 15.99 4.66
C ALA A 22 -40.48 15.32 6.04
N GLN A 23 -41.54 14.88 6.75
CA GLN A 23 -41.38 14.14 8.00
C GLN A 23 -40.77 12.75 7.85
N THR A 24 -40.89 12.13 6.65
CA THR A 24 -40.27 10.81 6.36
C THR A 24 -38.81 10.91 5.93
N VAL A 25 -38.38 12.11 5.51
CA VAL A 25 -36.98 12.35 5.10
C VAL A 25 -36.16 12.67 6.34
N GLY A 26 -35.29 11.77 6.72
CA GLY A 26 -34.33 11.99 7.83
C GLY A 26 -33.39 13.18 7.55
N PRO A 27 -32.80 13.76 8.59
CA PRO A 27 -31.81 14.83 8.45
C PRO A 27 -30.65 14.37 7.58
N ARG A 28 -30.08 15.28 6.78
CA ARG A 28 -28.87 14.99 6.02
C ARG A 28 -27.71 14.79 6.97
N GLN A 29 -26.79 13.89 6.60
CA GLN A 29 -25.62 13.56 7.43
C GLN A 29 -24.64 14.74 7.43
N ILE A 30 -24.48 15.38 8.57
CA ILE A 30 -23.53 16.45 8.82
C ILE A 30 -22.25 15.90 9.43
N GLU A 31 -22.40 14.98 10.39
CA GLU A 31 -21.28 14.44 11.15
C GLU A 31 -20.42 13.45 10.36
N GLY A 32 -19.11 13.59 10.51
CA GLY A 32 -18.11 12.69 9.91
C GLY A 32 -17.91 12.86 8.41
N ARG A 33 -18.60 13.84 7.77
CA ARG A 33 -18.50 14.13 6.36
C ARG A 33 -17.86 15.50 6.11
N PRO A 34 -17.02 15.64 5.07
CA PRO A 34 -16.54 16.95 4.63
C PRO A 34 -17.70 17.80 4.13
N PHE A 35 -17.56 19.11 4.20
CA PHE A 35 -18.45 19.95 3.40
C PHE A 35 -18.30 19.62 1.92
N ARG A 36 -19.40 19.52 1.20
CA ARG A 36 -19.41 19.26 -0.25
C ARG A 36 -20.52 20.02 -0.91
N GLU A 37 -20.18 20.88 -1.87
CA GLU A 37 -21.12 21.61 -2.70
C GLU A 37 -20.77 21.48 -4.19
N PRO A 38 -21.61 20.86 -5.02
CA PRO A 38 -21.50 20.90 -6.47
C PRO A 38 -21.82 22.31 -6.98
N VAL A 39 -20.96 22.86 -7.81
CA VAL A 39 -21.11 24.19 -8.42
C VAL A 39 -22.10 24.13 -9.57
N ASP A 40 -23.22 24.86 -9.47
CA ASP A 40 -24.20 24.97 -10.54
C ASP A 40 -24.09 26.28 -11.34
N ARG A 41 -23.57 27.35 -10.71
CA ARG A 41 -23.28 28.64 -11.37
C ARG A 41 -22.01 29.26 -10.81
N VAL A 42 -21.32 30.00 -11.70
CA VAL A 42 -20.13 30.80 -11.36
C VAL A 42 -20.34 32.20 -11.93
N PHE A 43 -20.15 33.21 -11.12
CA PHE A 43 -20.21 34.60 -11.53
C PHE A 43 -19.27 35.49 -10.74
N SER A 44 -18.95 36.64 -11.27
CA SER A 44 -18.15 37.66 -10.58
C SER A 44 -19.05 38.79 -10.13
N LEU A 45 -18.87 39.29 -8.93
CA LEU A 45 -19.50 40.50 -8.43
C LEU A 45 -18.44 41.59 -8.28
N THR A 46 -18.75 42.79 -8.82
CA THR A 46 -17.88 43.95 -8.71
C THR A 46 -17.52 44.23 -7.25
N GLY A 47 -16.22 44.22 -6.89
CA GLY A 47 -15.74 44.46 -5.54
C GLY A 47 -15.84 43.24 -4.59
N ALA A 48 -16.53 42.14 -4.98
CA ALA A 48 -16.66 40.95 -4.14
C ALA A 48 -15.83 39.75 -4.64
N GLY A 49 -15.40 39.75 -5.91
CA GLY A 49 -14.62 38.66 -6.48
C GLY A 49 -15.50 37.52 -7.02
N THR A 50 -14.98 36.29 -6.97
CA THR A 50 -15.65 35.11 -7.53
C THR A 50 -16.70 34.55 -6.57
N VAL A 51 -17.90 34.35 -7.07
CA VAL A 51 -19.01 33.74 -6.32
C VAL A 51 -19.51 32.52 -7.08
N ILE A 52 -19.70 31.44 -6.35
CA ILE A 52 -20.33 30.22 -6.84
C ILE A 52 -21.66 30.00 -6.15
N THR A 53 -22.55 29.25 -6.78
CA THR A 53 -23.78 28.77 -6.13
C THR A 53 -23.95 27.27 -6.34
N GLY A 54 -24.56 26.64 -5.36
CA GLY A 54 -24.86 25.21 -5.37
C GLY A 54 -25.83 24.82 -4.26
N THR A 55 -26.01 23.52 -4.10
CA THR A 55 -26.75 22.98 -2.96
C THR A 55 -25.79 22.06 -2.20
N SER A 56 -25.50 22.41 -0.94
CA SER A 56 -24.61 21.64 -0.09
C SER A 56 -25.16 20.22 0.11
N GLN A 57 -24.29 19.23 -0.13
CA GLN A 57 -24.68 17.82 -0.05
C GLN A 57 -24.40 17.25 1.34
N TRP A 58 -23.25 17.61 1.93
CA TRP A 58 -22.72 17.08 3.18
C TRP A 58 -22.04 18.16 4.00
N GLY A 59 -21.86 17.87 5.28
CA GLY A 59 -20.99 18.61 6.18
C GLY A 59 -21.44 20.03 6.51
N VAL A 60 -20.48 20.78 6.99
CA VAL A 60 -20.65 22.17 7.45
C VAL A 60 -19.53 23.03 6.85
N LEU A 61 -19.86 24.28 6.51
CA LEU A 61 -18.86 25.27 6.06
C LEU A 61 -19.06 26.57 6.83
N GLU A 62 -17.94 27.17 7.22
CA GLU A 62 -17.90 28.45 7.94
C GLU A 62 -17.13 29.51 7.15
N VAL A 63 -17.41 30.77 7.41
CA VAL A 63 -16.63 31.89 6.86
C VAL A 63 -15.20 31.77 7.36
N GLY A 64 -14.23 32.00 6.48
CA GLY A 64 -12.80 31.86 6.76
C GLY A 64 -12.24 30.45 6.51
N SER A 65 -13.07 29.44 6.32
CA SER A 65 -12.64 28.08 6.02
C SER A 65 -11.84 27.99 4.73
N GLU A 66 -10.84 27.13 4.71
CA GLU A 66 -10.15 26.70 3.50
C GLU A 66 -10.98 25.63 2.78
N VAL A 67 -11.00 25.69 1.46
CA VAL A 67 -11.69 24.73 0.62
C VAL A 67 -10.83 24.37 -0.59
N THR A 68 -11.10 23.21 -1.15
CA THR A 68 -10.46 22.73 -2.38
C THR A 68 -11.51 22.52 -3.46
N ILE A 69 -11.19 22.97 -4.67
CA ILE A 69 -12.04 22.84 -5.85
C ILE A 69 -11.64 21.60 -6.65
N TYR A 70 -12.54 20.68 -6.81
CA TYR A 70 -12.34 19.46 -7.61
C TYR A 70 -13.07 19.56 -8.95
N PRO A 71 -12.50 18.95 -10.03
CA PRO A 71 -11.40 17.98 -10.02
C PRO A 71 -9.98 18.57 -10.03
N HIS A 72 -9.81 19.90 -10.11
CA HIS A 72 -8.53 20.55 -10.39
C HIS A 72 -7.59 20.65 -9.17
N GLY A 73 -8.11 20.50 -7.94
CA GLY A 73 -7.30 20.59 -6.72
C GLY A 73 -6.93 22.01 -6.31
N ALA A 74 -7.58 23.05 -6.90
CA ALA A 74 -7.28 24.43 -6.60
C ALA A 74 -7.79 24.82 -5.19
N GLY A 75 -6.91 25.41 -4.36
CA GLY A 75 -7.25 25.91 -3.02
C GLY A 75 -7.92 27.28 -3.07
N ALA A 76 -8.87 27.53 -2.18
CA ALA A 76 -9.52 28.83 -1.99
C ALA A 76 -9.89 29.03 -0.52
N ARG A 77 -10.22 30.27 -0.14
CA ARG A 77 -10.77 30.61 1.17
C ARG A 77 -12.15 31.20 1.05
N VAL A 78 -13.05 30.80 1.94
CA VAL A 78 -14.42 31.31 2.04
C VAL A 78 -14.38 32.72 2.65
N ARG A 79 -14.86 33.71 1.91
CA ARG A 79 -14.95 35.09 2.38
C ARG A 79 -16.30 35.43 2.97
N ARG A 80 -17.40 34.97 2.29
CA ARG A 80 -18.79 35.19 2.73
C ARG A 80 -19.65 34.02 2.29
N LEU A 81 -20.70 33.79 3.04
CA LEU A 81 -21.74 32.81 2.76
C LEU A 81 -23.11 33.49 2.73
N HIS A 82 -23.94 33.14 1.74
CA HIS A 82 -25.31 33.65 1.65
C HIS A 82 -26.28 32.49 1.43
N VAL A 83 -27.37 32.49 2.20
CA VAL A 83 -28.47 31.54 2.07
C VAL A 83 -29.76 32.33 2.03
N HIS A 84 -30.57 32.12 0.97
CA HIS A 84 -31.84 32.85 0.74
C HIS A 84 -31.70 34.37 0.79
N GLY A 85 -30.58 34.92 0.29
CA GLY A 85 -30.32 36.35 0.26
C GLY A 85 -29.81 36.96 1.56
N ALA A 86 -29.68 36.18 2.62
CA ALA A 86 -29.11 36.60 3.91
C ALA A 86 -27.66 36.12 4.08
N GLU A 87 -26.81 36.97 4.62
CA GLU A 87 -25.43 36.59 4.99
C GLU A 87 -25.46 35.66 6.21
N ARG A 88 -24.63 34.62 6.20
CA ARG A 88 -24.50 33.59 7.25
C ARG A 88 -23.04 33.41 7.58
N GLN A 89 -22.75 33.10 8.86
CA GLN A 89 -21.40 32.72 9.31
C GLN A 89 -21.14 31.22 9.09
N ARG A 90 -22.20 30.44 9.05
CA ARG A 90 -22.16 28.98 8.94
C ARG A 90 -23.33 28.46 8.09
N VAL A 91 -23.05 27.44 7.30
CA VAL A 91 -24.04 26.72 6.46
C VAL A 91 -23.87 25.21 6.60
N GLU A 92 -24.98 24.49 6.39
CA GLU A 92 -25.04 23.04 6.59
C GLU A 92 -25.55 22.31 5.35
N ALA A 93 -25.47 20.99 5.39
CA ALA A 93 -25.97 20.13 4.32
C ALA A 93 -27.47 20.34 4.06
N GLY A 94 -27.82 20.46 2.79
CA GLY A 94 -29.21 20.65 2.34
C GLY A 94 -29.56 22.08 1.97
N GLU A 95 -28.78 23.07 2.36
CA GLU A 95 -28.99 24.46 2.03
C GLU A 95 -28.52 24.81 0.62
N ARG A 96 -29.22 25.73 -0.03
CA ARG A 96 -28.75 26.36 -1.24
C ARG A 96 -27.87 27.54 -0.88
N VAL A 97 -26.60 27.49 -1.23
CA VAL A 97 -25.58 28.42 -0.73
C VAL A 97 -24.96 29.19 -1.90
N ALA A 98 -24.70 30.49 -1.69
CA ALA A 98 -23.79 31.25 -2.49
C ALA A 98 -22.49 31.44 -1.69
N ILE A 99 -21.37 30.95 -2.21
CA ILE A 99 -20.06 31.02 -1.57
C ILE A 99 -19.21 32.04 -2.31
N ASN A 100 -18.78 33.09 -1.61
CA ASN A 100 -17.79 34.02 -2.12
C ASN A 100 -16.38 33.49 -1.78
N LEU A 101 -15.58 33.27 -2.82
CA LEU A 101 -14.25 32.67 -2.74
C LEU A 101 -13.17 33.73 -2.98
N VAL A 102 -12.09 33.64 -2.22
CA VAL A 102 -10.86 34.41 -2.40
C VAL A 102 -9.73 33.49 -2.84
N GLY A 103 -8.86 34.01 -3.72
CA GLY A 103 -7.70 33.27 -4.23
C GLY A 103 -7.93 32.54 -5.56
N LEU A 104 -9.16 32.63 -6.14
CA LEU A 104 -9.47 32.01 -7.43
C LEU A 104 -10.12 33.01 -8.38
N ALA A 105 -9.66 33.02 -9.63
CA ALA A 105 -10.30 33.71 -10.72
C ALA A 105 -11.55 32.94 -11.19
N ARG A 106 -12.54 33.67 -11.73
CA ARG A 106 -13.79 33.08 -12.23
C ARG A 106 -13.54 31.99 -13.29
N GLU A 107 -12.54 32.21 -14.13
CA GLU A 107 -12.16 31.35 -15.27
C GLU A 107 -11.59 29.99 -14.83
N ALA A 108 -11.12 29.91 -13.57
CA ALA A 108 -10.65 28.66 -12.95
C ALA A 108 -11.79 27.78 -12.42
N LEU A 109 -13.05 28.24 -12.54
CA LEU A 109 -14.23 27.56 -12.02
C LEU A 109 -15.26 27.33 -13.12
N SER A 110 -15.83 26.14 -13.11
CA SER A 110 -16.85 25.73 -14.07
C SER A 110 -18.04 25.08 -13.38
N ARG A 111 -19.19 25.11 -14.07
CA ARG A 111 -20.32 24.29 -13.63
C ARG A 111 -19.92 22.82 -13.64
N GLY A 112 -20.22 22.12 -12.54
CA GLY A 112 -19.87 20.72 -12.36
C GLY A 112 -18.65 20.51 -11.46
N ASP A 113 -17.85 21.56 -11.23
CA ASP A 113 -16.84 21.54 -10.18
C ASP A 113 -17.48 21.31 -8.82
N GLN A 114 -16.68 20.92 -7.86
CA GLN A 114 -17.16 20.66 -6.51
C GLN A 114 -16.25 21.33 -5.49
N VAL A 115 -16.84 22.03 -4.54
CA VAL A 115 -16.16 22.63 -3.40
C VAL A 115 -16.23 21.67 -2.23
N LEU A 116 -15.07 21.31 -1.68
CA LEU A 116 -14.99 20.44 -0.50
C LEU A 116 -14.03 21.02 0.54
N THR A 117 -14.26 20.64 1.80
CA THR A 117 -13.24 20.74 2.85
C THR A 117 -11.98 19.99 2.40
N PRO A 118 -10.76 20.53 2.60
CA PRO A 118 -9.52 19.85 2.24
C PRO A 118 -9.43 18.44 2.84
N GLY A 119 -8.93 17.50 2.06
CA GLY A 119 -8.83 16.10 2.48
C GLY A 119 -8.23 15.20 1.39
N PRO A 120 -8.12 13.89 1.63
CA PRO A 120 -7.51 12.94 0.71
C PRO A 120 -8.45 12.54 -0.45
N TRP A 121 -9.22 13.50 -0.97
CA TRP A 121 -10.18 13.27 -2.03
C TRP A 121 -9.48 13.19 -3.38
N SER A 122 -9.82 12.20 -4.20
CA SER A 122 -9.20 12.01 -5.51
C SER A 122 -10.24 11.85 -6.59
N PRO A 123 -10.21 12.69 -7.62
CA PRO A 123 -11.01 12.51 -8.82
C PRO A 123 -10.68 11.21 -9.54
N THR A 124 -11.65 10.65 -10.25
CA THR A 124 -11.51 9.41 -11.02
C THR A 124 -11.95 9.58 -12.48
N ARG A 125 -11.36 8.76 -13.35
CA ARG A 125 -11.84 8.54 -14.72
C ARG A 125 -12.51 7.18 -14.89
N LEU A 126 -12.61 6.38 -13.83
CA LEU A 126 -13.25 5.06 -13.87
C LEU A 126 -14.15 4.93 -12.65
N VAL A 127 -15.42 4.67 -12.88
CA VAL A 127 -16.39 4.51 -11.80
C VAL A 127 -17.15 3.19 -11.94
N THR A 128 -17.34 2.52 -10.82
CA THR A 128 -18.16 1.31 -10.70
C THR A 128 -19.50 1.68 -10.14
N VAL A 129 -20.56 1.28 -10.83
CA VAL A 129 -21.92 1.68 -10.51
C VAL A 129 -22.87 0.48 -10.51
N HIS A 130 -23.87 0.52 -9.65
CA HIS A 130 -25.06 -0.29 -9.82
C HIS A 130 -25.97 0.45 -10.81
N LEU A 131 -26.18 -0.11 -11.98
CA LEU A 131 -26.88 0.52 -13.10
C LEU A 131 -28.25 -0.12 -13.29
N GLU A 132 -29.26 0.68 -13.51
CA GLU A 132 -30.61 0.29 -13.90
C GLU A 132 -30.94 0.87 -15.27
N LEU A 133 -31.19 0.00 -16.24
CA LEU A 133 -31.66 0.39 -17.56
C LEU A 133 -33.19 0.55 -17.51
N LEU A 134 -33.70 1.70 -17.88
CA LEU A 134 -35.14 1.95 -17.87
C LEU A 134 -35.87 0.98 -18.79
N ALA A 135 -37.09 0.57 -18.42
CA ALA A 135 -37.93 -0.27 -19.28
C ALA A 135 -38.29 0.43 -20.61
N SER A 136 -38.31 1.78 -20.61
CA SER A 136 -38.52 2.63 -21.79
C SER A 136 -37.25 2.90 -22.60
N ALA A 137 -36.10 2.27 -22.22
CA ALA A 137 -34.86 2.44 -22.98
C ALA A 137 -35.03 1.94 -24.43
N PRO A 138 -34.50 2.64 -25.45
CA PRO A 138 -34.70 2.31 -26.85
C PRO A 138 -34.01 1.06 -27.35
N GLY A 139 -33.30 0.35 -26.45
CA GLY A 139 -32.61 -0.90 -26.75
C GLY A 139 -31.65 -1.30 -25.61
N PRO A 140 -31.02 -2.46 -25.73
CA PRO A 140 -30.05 -2.91 -24.75
C PRO A 140 -28.83 -1.99 -24.71
N LEU A 141 -28.08 -2.08 -23.60
CA LEU A 141 -26.81 -1.42 -23.38
C LEU A 141 -25.68 -2.46 -23.42
N ASP A 142 -24.61 -2.16 -24.14
CA ASP A 142 -23.46 -3.07 -24.22
C ASP A 142 -22.13 -2.37 -23.91
N GLU A 143 -21.08 -3.19 -23.71
CA GLU A 143 -19.72 -2.71 -23.56
C GLU A 143 -19.26 -1.97 -24.82
N GLY A 144 -18.64 -0.81 -24.64
CA GLY A 144 -18.20 0.04 -25.74
C GLY A 144 -19.17 1.18 -26.08
N ASP A 145 -20.43 1.11 -25.63
CA ASP A 145 -21.43 2.16 -25.89
C ASP A 145 -20.98 3.50 -25.31
N GLU A 146 -21.09 4.55 -26.13
CA GLU A 146 -20.84 5.92 -25.69
C GLU A 146 -22.10 6.53 -25.07
N VAL A 147 -21.89 7.18 -23.93
CA VAL A 147 -22.94 7.74 -23.08
C VAL A 147 -22.53 9.08 -22.52
N GLU A 148 -23.49 9.88 -22.07
CA GLU A 148 -23.24 11.02 -21.20
C GLU A 148 -23.59 10.65 -19.75
N VAL A 149 -22.65 10.84 -18.85
CA VAL A 149 -22.83 10.71 -17.40
C VAL A 149 -23.19 12.08 -16.83
N HIS A 150 -24.35 12.17 -16.21
CA HIS A 150 -24.77 13.32 -15.41
C HIS A 150 -24.76 12.94 -13.95
N ALA A 151 -23.89 13.57 -13.17
CA ALA A 151 -23.81 13.37 -11.72
C ALA A 151 -23.68 14.71 -11.01
N LEU A 152 -24.51 14.94 -10.00
CA LEU A 152 -24.60 16.23 -9.31
C LEU A 152 -24.88 17.36 -10.33
N ALA A 153 -23.98 18.33 -10.46
CA ALA A 153 -24.08 19.42 -11.44
C ALA A 153 -23.22 19.17 -12.70
N ALA A 154 -22.38 18.12 -12.70
CA ALA A 154 -21.45 17.82 -13.79
C ALA A 154 -22.09 16.98 -14.91
N ARG A 155 -21.56 17.17 -16.12
CA ARG A 155 -21.86 16.39 -17.31
C ARG A 155 -20.56 16.02 -17.99
N VAL A 156 -20.33 14.73 -18.22
CA VAL A 156 -19.09 14.21 -18.79
C VAL A 156 -19.41 13.12 -19.80
N SER A 157 -18.78 13.17 -20.98
CA SER A 157 -18.82 12.08 -21.95
C SER A 157 -18.11 10.86 -21.40
N ALA A 158 -18.67 9.69 -21.64
CA ALA A 158 -18.19 8.45 -21.06
C ALA A 158 -18.45 7.26 -21.99
N ARG A 159 -17.86 6.14 -21.66
CA ARG A 159 -18.07 4.86 -22.34
C ARG A 159 -18.34 3.76 -21.32
N ILE A 160 -19.26 2.86 -21.65
CA ILE A 160 -19.46 1.64 -20.87
C ILE A 160 -18.23 0.74 -21.09
N ASP A 161 -17.47 0.56 -20.03
CA ASP A 161 -16.20 -0.20 -20.10
C ASP A 161 -16.41 -1.67 -19.85
N ARG A 162 -17.24 -2.02 -18.84
CA ARG A 162 -17.60 -3.38 -18.47
C ARG A 162 -19.02 -3.47 -17.94
N LEU A 163 -19.66 -4.59 -18.21
CA LEU A 163 -20.97 -4.99 -17.68
C LEU A 163 -20.87 -6.37 -17.02
N ALA A 164 -21.46 -6.54 -15.84
CA ALA A 164 -21.55 -7.85 -15.18
C ALA A 164 -22.50 -8.79 -15.97
N VAL A 165 -23.56 -8.22 -16.53
CA VAL A 165 -24.51 -8.91 -17.43
C VAL A 165 -24.47 -8.26 -18.80
N ARG A 166 -24.30 -9.04 -19.86
CA ARG A 166 -24.06 -8.53 -21.20
C ARG A 166 -24.88 -9.27 -22.29
N PRO A 167 -25.63 -8.55 -23.14
CA PRO A 167 -25.99 -7.15 -23.01
C PRO A 167 -26.98 -6.91 -21.87
N LEU A 168 -27.05 -5.69 -21.34
CA LEU A 168 -28.03 -5.31 -20.35
C LEU A 168 -29.35 -4.94 -21.05
N SER A 169 -30.42 -5.69 -20.78
CA SER A 169 -31.72 -5.50 -21.39
C SER A 169 -32.54 -4.37 -20.73
N PRO A 170 -33.44 -3.67 -21.46
CA PRO A 170 -34.36 -2.72 -20.86
C PRO A 170 -35.13 -3.29 -19.67
N GLY A 171 -35.27 -2.52 -18.58
CA GLY A 171 -35.88 -2.94 -17.31
C GLY A 171 -34.99 -3.74 -16.39
N SER A 172 -33.74 -4.06 -16.79
CA SER A 172 -32.82 -4.87 -16.02
C SER A 172 -31.79 -4.01 -15.26
N ARG A 173 -31.12 -4.64 -14.30
CA ARG A 173 -30.07 -4.06 -13.48
C ARG A 173 -28.79 -4.88 -13.58
N ALA A 174 -27.64 -4.21 -13.56
CA ALA A 174 -26.34 -4.85 -13.47
C ALA A 174 -25.30 -3.92 -12.85
N VAL A 175 -24.21 -4.50 -12.37
CA VAL A 175 -23.04 -3.70 -12.04
C VAL A 175 -22.27 -3.39 -13.32
N ALA A 176 -21.85 -2.13 -13.46
CA ALA A 176 -21.13 -1.62 -14.62
C ALA A 176 -19.87 -0.86 -14.20
N GLN A 177 -18.85 -0.89 -15.04
CA GLN A 177 -17.76 0.07 -15.01
C GLN A 177 -17.90 1.05 -16.17
N ILE A 178 -17.76 2.33 -15.85
CA ILE A 178 -17.90 3.44 -16.81
C ILE A 178 -16.60 4.22 -16.82
N SER A 179 -15.99 4.35 -18.01
CA SER A 179 -14.81 5.18 -18.26
C SER A 179 -15.24 6.60 -18.64
N LEU A 180 -14.81 7.58 -17.86
CA LEU A 180 -15.12 8.99 -18.03
C LEU A 180 -14.03 9.66 -18.90
N ARG A 181 -14.43 10.54 -19.82
CA ARG A 181 -13.48 11.31 -20.65
C ARG A 181 -12.72 12.34 -19.82
N GLU A 182 -13.39 12.92 -18.82
CA GLU A 182 -12.81 13.87 -17.88
C GLU A 182 -12.90 13.33 -16.45
N PRO A 183 -11.98 13.71 -15.56
CA PRO A 183 -12.03 13.26 -14.19
C PRO A 183 -13.21 13.88 -13.44
N MET A 184 -13.89 13.08 -12.63
CA MET A 184 -14.95 13.53 -11.72
C MET A 184 -14.62 13.10 -10.29
N LEU A 185 -14.99 13.94 -9.32
CA LEU A 185 -14.97 13.53 -7.92
C LEU A 185 -16.32 12.89 -7.59
N LEU A 186 -16.28 11.57 -7.39
CA LEU A 186 -17.44 10.75 -7.06
C LEU A 186 -17.17 9.91 -5.83
N PHE A 187 -18.20 9.70 -5.03
CA PHE A 187 -18.12 8.89 -3.83
C PHE A 187 -19.18 7.79 -3.85
N PRO A 188 -18.95 6.68 -3.14
CA PRO A 188 -19.96 5.64 -2.97
C PRO A 188 -21.29 6.23 -2.46
N GLY A 189 -22.37 5.88 -3.15
CA GLY A 189 -23.70 6.41 -2.86
C GLY A 189 -24.14 7.58 -3.74
N ASP A 190 -23.24 8.23 -4.46
CA ASP A 190 -23.62 9.26 -5.44
C ASP A 190 -24.52 8.67 -6.52
N ARG A 191 -25.53 9.43 -6.90
CA ARG A 191 -26.45 9.05 -7.99
C ARG A 191 -25.99 9.67 -9.29
N LEU A 192 -26.17 8.93 -10.36
CA LEU A 192 -25.93 9.39 -11.72
C LEU A 192 -27.05 8.99 -12.67
N VAL A 193 -27.14 9.71 -13.75
CA VAL A 193 -28.07 9.46 -14.85
C VAL A 193 -27.25 9.31 -16.13
N LEU A 194 -27.61 8.31 -16.96
CA LEU A 194 -27.03 8.13 -18.27
C LEU A 194 -27.97 8.65 -19.33
N ARG A 195 -27.42 9.43 -20.25
CA ARG A 195 -28.13 9.95 -21.40
C ARG A 195 -27.42 9.56 -22.70
N ARG A 196 -28.19 9.37 -23.78
CA ARG A 196 -27.59 9.20 -25.10
C ARG A 196 -27.18 10.59 -25.65
N PRO A 197 -26.04 10.69 -26.35
CA PRO A 197 -25.62 11.95 -26.96
C PRO A 197 -26.61 12.45 -28.03
N SER A 198 -27.21 11.52 -28.80
CA SER A 198 -28.20 11.83 -29.87
C SER A 198 -29.08 10.60 -30.15
N PRO A 199 -30.40 10.72 -30.16
CA PRO A 199 -31.17 11.84 -29.60
C PRO A 199 -31.01 11.89 -28.08
N VAL A 200 -31.00 13.09 -27.52
CA VAL A 200 -30.79 13.30 -26.08
C VAL A 200 -32.00 12.79 -25.31
N ASN A 201 -31.85 11.62 -24.69
CA ASN A 201 -32.85 11.05 -23.80
C ASN A 201 -32.17 10.38 -22.58
N THR A 202 -32.88 10.35 -21.47
CA THR A 202 -32.47 9.60 -20.29
C THR A 202 -32.92 8.16 -20.48
N PHE A 203 -32.01 7.22 -20.41
CA PHE A 203 -32.29 5.79 -20.61
C PHE A 203 -31.86 4.89 -19.49
N ALA A 204 -30.95 5.37 -18.59
CA ALA A 204 -30.50 4.62 -17.45
C ALA A 204 -30.21 5.54 -16.27
N GLY A 205 -30.23 4.98 -15.07
CA GLY A 205 -29.77 5.61 -13.86
C GLY A 205 -28.91 4.66 -13.04
N GLY A 206 -28.12 5.20 -12.13
CA GLY A 206 -27.24 4.38 -11.32
C GLY A 206 -26.83 5.03 -10.02
N LYS A 207 -26.22 4.18 -9.17
CA LYS A 207 -25.63 4.57 -7.90
C LYS A 207 -24.17 4.14 -7.89
N VAL A 208 -23.28 5.04 -7.53
CA VAL A 208 -21.85 4.76 -7.42
C VAL A 208 -21.64 3.73 -6.30
N LEU A 209 -20.99 2.64 -6.62
CA LEU A 209 -20.52 1.64 -5.68
C LEU A 209 -19.08 1.96 -5.25
N ASP A 210 -18.27 2.35 -6.24
CA ASP A 210 -16.87 2.63 -6.00
C ASP A 210 -16.27 3.50 -7.11
N ALA A 211 -15.50 4.50 -6.73
CA ALA A 211 -14.82 5.41 -7.65
C ALA A 211 -13.31 5.14 -7.79
N ARG A 212 -12.79 4.05 -7.20
CA ARG A 212 -11.36 3.74 -7.18
C ARG A 212 -11.01 2.28 -7.49
N LEU A 213 -12.00 1.45 -7.81
CA LEU A 213 -11.71 0.10 -8.26
C LEU A 213 -10.92 0.15 -9.59
N ARG A 214 -9.88 -0.68 -9.64
CA ARG A 214 -9.15 -0.90 -10.89
C ARG A 214 -10.07 -1.45 -11.98
N ARG A 215 -9.65 -1.27 -13.23
CA ARG A 215 -10.36 -1.84 -14.39
C ARG A 215 -10.47 -3.37 -14.24
N TRP A 216 -11.70 -3.87 -14.41
CA TRP A 216 -11.99 -5.29 -14.30
C TRP A 216 -11.56 -6.08 -15.52
N ARG A 217 -11.18 -7.32 -15.29
CA ARG A 217 -10.97 -8.28 -16.36
C ARG A 217 -12.28 -9.05 -16.59
N ARG A 218 -12.49 -9.58 -17.79
CA ARG A 218 -13.71 -10.36 -18.11
C ARG A 218 -14.01 -11.51 -17.15
N ARG A 219 -12.96 -12.11 -16.56
CA ARG A 219 -13.09 -13.20 -15.57
C ARG A 219 -13.65 -12.74 -14.21
N ASP A 220 -13.66 -11.46 -13.96
CA ASP A 220 -14.03 -10.90 -12.64
C ASP A 220 -15.55 -10.60 -12.58
N SER A 221 -16.32 -10.85 -13.67
CA SER A 221 -17.74 -10.47 -13.77
C SER A 221 -18.64 -11.10 -12.69
N ALA A 222 -18.41 -12.37 -12.32
CA ALA A 222 -19.18 -13.04 -11.28
C ALA A 222 -18.96 -12.48 -9.87
N GLU A 223 -17.82 -11.84 -9.62
CA GLU A 223 -17.51 -11.17 -8.34
C GLU A 223 -18.19 -9.80 -8.25
N LEU A 224 -18.60 -9.24 -9.38
CA LEU A 224 -19.14 -7.89 -9.46
C LEU A 224 -20.56 -7.81 -8.89
N ASP A 225 -21.38 -8.82 -9.15
CA ASP A 225 -22.74 -8.90 -8.61
C ASP A 225 -22.76 -9.07 -7.09
N ARG A 226 -21.59 -9.40 -6.51
CA ARG A 226 -21.42 -9.57 -5.05
C ARG A 226 -20.92 -8.31 -4.35
N LEU A 227 -20.74 -7.18 -5.07
CA LEU A 227 -20.35 -5.94 -4.43
C LEU A 227 -21.45 -5.47 -3.45
N PRO A 228 -21.11 -5.26 -2.17
CA PRO A 228 -22.10 -4.86 -1.17
C PRO A 228 -22.69 -3.49 -1.50
N ASP A 229 -23.95 -3.26 -1.11
CA ASP A 229 -24.58 -1.93 -1.20
C ASP A 229 -23.84 -0.96 -0.26
N VAL A 230 -23.85 0.31 -0.62
CA VAL A 230 -23.08 1.38 0.04
C VAL A 230 -23.86 2.00 1.22
N ARG A 231 -24.69 1.24 1.89
CA ARG A 231 -25.34 1.72 3.12
C ARG A 231 -24.33 1.76 4.26
N ARG A 232 -24.41 2.76 5.15
CA ARG A 232 -23.49 2.88 6.28
C ARG A 232 -23.50 1.64 7.20
N SER A 233 -24.63 0.95 7.31
CA SER A 233 -24.76 -0.31 8.04
C SER A 233 -23.88 -1.43 7.45
N ASP A 234 -23.58 -1.38 6.16
CA ASP A 234 -22.84 -2.41 5.44
C ASP A 234 -21.35 -2.08 5.26
N TRP A 235 -20.87 -0.97 5.86
CA TRP A 235 -19.47 -0.56 5.75
C TRP A 235 -18.46 -1.63 6.19
N PRO A 236 -18.63 -2.38 7.27
CA PRO A 236 -17.68 -3.45 7.58
C PRO A 236 -17.52 -4.43 6.42
N LYS A 237 -18.60 -4.88 5.78
CA LYS A 237 -18.54 -5.78 4.62
C LYS A 237 -17.90 -5.12 3.40
N LEU A 238 -18.24 -3.86 3.17
CA LEU A 238 -17.66 -3.09 2.06
C LEU A 238 -16.15 -2.91 2.24
N LEU A 239 -15.71 -2.53 3.45
CA LEU A 239 -14.31 -2.33 3.77
C LEU A 239 -13.53 -3.64 3.71
N ALA A 240 -14.06 -4.73 4.24
CA ALA A 240 -13.45 -6.06 4.12
C ALA A 240 -13.23 -6.44 2.64
N SER A 241 -14.25 -6.26 1.80
CA SER A 241 -14.14 -6.50 0.36
C SER A 241 -13.10 -5.62 -0.32
N TRP A 242 -12.98 -4.35 0.05
CA TRP A 242 -11.97 -3.47 -0.50
C TRP A 242 -10.55 -3.88 -0.09
N ILE A 243 -10.34 -4.17 1.20
CA ILE A 243 -9.06 -4.58 1.76
C ILE A 243 -8.60 -5.90 1.15
N GLU A 244 -9.51 -6.87 1.02
CA GLU A 244 -9.23 -8.17 0.39
C GLU A 244 -8.81 -8.02 -1.08
N ARG A 245 -9.51 -7.18 -1.84
CA ARG A 245 -9.21 -6.91 -3.26
C ARG A 245 -7.89 -6.20 -3.49
N GLU A 246 -7.47 -5.34 -2.56
CA GLU A 246 -6.18 -4.66 -2.62
C GLU A 246 -5.02 -5.62 -2.34
N GLY A 247 -5.31 -6.74 -1.70
CA GLY A 247 -4.35 -7.80 -1.43
C GLY A 247 -3.20 -7.31 -0.58
N LEU A 248 -1.97 -7.70 -0.94
CA LEU A 248 -0.76 -7.34 -0.20
C LEU A 248 -0.34 -5.86 -0.33
N ALA A 249 -0.96 -5.07 -1.21
CA ALA A 249 -0.73 -3.63 -1.21
C ALA A 249 -1.32 -2.96 0.05
N GLY A 250 -2.39 -3.55 0.59
CA GLY A 250 -3.11 -3.04 1.75
C GLY A 250 -3.82 -1.71 1.48
N LEU A 251 -4.64 -1.28 2.43
CA LEU A 251 -5.31 0.03 2.41
C LEU A 251 -5.00 0.80 3.69
N SER A 252 -4.49 2.02 3.55
CA SER A 252 -4.29 2.91 4.69
C SER A 252 -5.60 3.57 5.13
N LEU A 253 -5.68 3.99 6.38
CA LEU A 253 -6.85 4.70 6.94
C LEU A 253 -7.22 5.93 6.09
N PRO A 254 -6.30 6.85 5.72
CA PRO A 254 -6.64 7.98 4.84
C PRO A 254 -7.10 7.56 3.44
N THR A 255 -6.64 6.42 2.93
CA THR A 255 -7.12 5.90 1.64
C THR A 255 -8.56 5.42 1.74
N ILE A 256 -8.89 4.73 2.81
CA ILE A 256 -10.26 4.24 3.07
C ILE A 256 -11.22 5.40 3.26
N SER A 257 -10.90 6.35 4.14
CA SER A 257 -11.73 7.53 4.41
C SER A 257 -11.89 8.41 3.17
N GLY A 258 -10.79 8.64 2.43
CA GLY A 258 -10.80 9.34 1.16
C GLY A 258 -11.66 8.67 0.09
N ARG A 259 -11.74 7.34 0.07
CA ARG A 259 -12.57 6.57 -0.86
C ARG A 259 -14.04 6.63 -0.50
N LEU A 260 -14.38 6.69 0.78
CA LEU A 260 -15.76 6.84 1.29
C LEU A 260 -16.27 8.29 1.27
N GLY A 261 -15.40 9.27 1.18
CA GLY A 261 -15.76 10.69 1.33
C GLY A 261 -16.15 11.02 2.77
N VAL A 262 -15.37 10.56 3.74
CA VAL A 262 -15.56 10.80 5.18
C VAL A 262 -14.23 11.13 5.85
N PHE A 263 -14.27 11.69 7.05
CA PHE A 263 -13.07 11.88 7.86
C PHE A 263 -12.63 10.57 8.54
N ASP A 264 -11.34 10.45 8.84
CA ASP A 264 -10.72 9.23 9.36
C ASP A 264 -11.44 8.66 10.59
N GLY A 265 -11.79 9.48 11.56
CA GLY A 265 -12.52 9.05 12.76
C GLY A 265 -13.86 8.37 12.49
N THR A 266 -14.46 8.59 11.31
CA THR A 266 -15.74 7.97 10.94
C THR A 266 -15.59 6.49 10.59
N VAL A 267 -14.42 6.06 10.14
CA VAL A 267 -14.14 4.67 9.72
C VAL A 267 -13.44 3.85 10.81
N GLU A 268 -13.02 4.46 11.90
CA GLU A 268 -12.35 3.76 13.01
C GLU A 268 -13.20 2.63 13.58
N ALA A 269 -14.48 2.91 13.90
CA ALA A 269 -15.37 1.89 14.48
C ALA A 269 -15.66 0.72 13.51
N PRO A 270 -15.98 0.92 12.21
CA PRO A 270 -16.10 -0.18 11.26
C PRO A 270 -14.81 -1.00 11.10
N ILE A 271 -13.64 -0.35 11.07
CA ILE A 271 -12.34 -1.04 10.99
C ILE A 271 -12.05 -1.79 12.30
N GLY A 272 -12.34 -1.17 13.45
CA GLY A 272 -12.19 -1.82 14.76
C GLY A 272 -12.91 -3.17 14.82
N ARG A 273 -14.15 -3.24 14.34
CA ARG A 273 -14.90 -4.51 14.25
C ARG A 273 -14.19 -5.56 13.40
N LEU A 274 -13.64 -5.17 12.25
CA LEU A 274 -12.92 -6.09 11.37
C LEU A 274 -11.57 -6.56 11.95
N LEU A 275 -10.96 -5.76 12.82
CA LEU A 275 -9.79 -6.15 13.59
C LEU A 275 -10.16 -7.10 14.75
N GLU A 276 -11.26 -6.81 15.46
CA GLU A 276 -11.76 -7.64 16.58
C GLU A 276 -12.20 -9.03 16.11
N ASP A 277 -12.89 -9.14 14.97
CA ASP A 277 -13.34 -10.43 14.41
C ASP A 277 -12.25 -11.16 13.61
N GLY A 278 -11.06 -10.56 13.48
CA GLY A 278 -9.92 -11.15 12.81
C GLY A 278 -10.03 -11.20 11.29
N THR A 279 -11.01 -10.54 10.68
CA THR A 279 -11.17 -10.47 9.21
C THR A 279 -10.01 -9.73 8.55
N VAL A 280 -9.49 -8.68 9.21
CA VAL A 280 -8.33 -7.92 8.77
C VAL A 280 -7.27 -7.82 9.85
N LYS A 281 -6.04 -7.57 9.45
CA LYS A 281 -4.91 -7.22 10.34
C LYS A 281 -4.37 -5.85 9.99
N ALA A 282 -3.94 -5.12 11.03
CA ALA A 282 -3.20 -3.88 10.87
C ALA A 282 -1.71 -4.18 10.70
N LEU A 283 -1.12 -3.64 9.65
CA LEU A 283 0.33 -3.68 9.44
C LEU A 283 1.01 -2.55 10.23
N ALA A 284 2.22 -2.78 10.67
CA ALA A 284 3.05 -1.82 11.41
C ALA A 284 3.59 -0.70 10.50
N THR A 285 2.69 0.03 9.83
CA THR A 285 2.99 1.17 8.94
C THR A 285 2.54 2.49 9.57
N ARG A 286 3.01 3.61 9.03
CA ARG A 286 2.56 4.96 9.41
C ARG A 286 2.17 5.75 8.16
N PRO A 287 0.88 6.09 7.94
CA PRO A 287 -0.29 5.68 8.75
C PRO A 287 -0.53 4.16 8.73
N PRO A 288 -1.33 3.62 9.68
CA PRO A 288 -1.69 2.21 9.70
C PRO A 288 -2.33 1.77 8.37
N SER A 289 -1.90 0.62 7.85
CA SER A 289 -2.48 -0.02 6.68
C SER A 289 -3.11 -1.36 7.07
N PHE A 290 -4.16 -1.75 6.39
CA PHE A 290 -4.94 -2.94 6.70
C PHE A 290 -4.86 -3.94 5.55
N VAL A 291 -4.72 -5.22 5.89
CA VAL A 291 -4.67 -6.34 4.94
C VAL A 291 -5.62 -7.43 5.42
N ALA A 292 -6.31 -8.11 4.52
CA ALA A 292 -7.20 -9.20 4.87
C ALA A 292 -6.41 -10.41 5.40
N SER A 293 -6.90 -11.02 6.48
CA SER A 293 -6.23 -12.15 7.12
C SER A 293 -6.05 -13.32 6.16
N CYS A 294 -7.03 -13.61 5.31
CA CYS A 294 -6.94 -14.67 4.28
C CYS A 294 -5.80 -14.44 3.28
N VAL A 295 -5.47 -13.17 2.97
CA VAL A 295 -4.36 -12.80 2.09
C VAL A 295 -3.02 -13.04 2.78
N LEU A 296 -2.91 -12.72 4.08
CA LEU A 296 -1.72 -13.02 4.89
C LEU A 296 -1.51 -14.53 5.06
N ASP A 297 -2.57 -15.29 5.28
CA ASP A 297 -2.51 -16.76 5.34
C ASP A 297 -2.05 -17.36 4.00
N GLY A 298 -2.49 -16.77 2.89
CA GLY A 298 -2.03 -17.13 1.55
C GLY A 298 -0.54 -16.85 1.37
N LEU A 299 -0.07 -15.70 1.83
CA LEU A 299 1.34 -15.32 1.82
C LEU A 299 2.18 -16.27 2.69
N ALA A 300 1.70 -16.58 3.89
CA ALA A 300 2.39 -17.50 4.82
C ALA A 300 2.55 -18.89 4.21
N ARG A 301 1.49 -19.45 3.60
CA ARG A 301 1.56 -20.73 2.90
C ARG A 301 2.52 -20.69 1.71
N HIS A 302 2.51 -19.62 0.94
CA HIS A 302 3.41 -19.46 -0.20
C HIS A 302 4.87 -19.36 0.28
N ALA A 303 5.13 -18.59 1.32
CA ALA A 303 6.46 -18.44 1.93
C ALA A 303 7.00 -19.78 2.46
N ALA A 304 6.18 -20.53 3.21
CA ALA A 304 6.54 -21.86 3.70
C ALA A 304 6.87 -22.84 2.56
N GLY A 305 6.06 -22.85 1.51
CA GLY A 305 6.31 -23.69 0.34
C GLY A 305 7.58 -23.32 -0.43
N GLU A 306 7.90 -22.01 -0.52
CA GLU A 306 9.13 -21.54 -1.17
C GLU A 306 10.36 -21.92 -0.33
N LEU A 307 10.29 -21.77 1.00
CA LEU A 307 11.33 -22.21 1.89
C LEU A 307 11.55 -23.72 1.80
N GLN A 308 10.48 -24.50 1.86
CA GLN A 308 10.57 -25.95 1.74
C GLN A 308 11.23 -26.38 0.42
N ARG A 309 10.83 -25.80 -0.71
CA ARG A 309 11.43 -26.09 -2.03
C ARG A 309 12.90 -25.71 -2.09
N ARG A 310 13.24 -24.55 -1.54
CA ARG A 310 14.60 -24.02 -1.62
C ARG A 310 15.59 -24.76 -0.75
N PHE A 311 15.13 -25.24 0.41
CA PHE A 311 15.96 -25.93 1.39
C PHE A 311 15.78 -27.45 1.38
N ALA A 312 14.96 -28.00 0.47
CA ALA A 312 14.83 -29.44 0.28
C ALA A 312 16.18 -30.05 -0.10
N GLY A 313 16.69 -30.95 0.77
CA GLY A 313 17.93 -31.66 0.53
C GLY A 313 19.23 -30.89 0.82
N GLU A 314 19.16 -29.65 1.35
CA GLU A 314 20.33 -28.95 1.89
C GLU A 314 20.64 -29.47 3.31
N GLU A 315 21.83 -30.02 3.52
CA GLU A 315 22.29 -30.47 4.84
C GLU A 315 22.64 -29.28 5.75
N VAL A 316 23.02 -28.16 5.15
CA VAL A 316 23.37 -26.90 5.83
C VAL A 316 22.95 -25.72 4.96
N SER A 317 22.17 -24.81 5.52
CA SER A 317 21.67 -23.65 4.79
C SER A 317 22.33 -22.33 5.20
N ALA A 318 22.77 -21.58 4.20
CA ALA A 318 23.29 -20.21 4.36
C ALA A 318 22.17 -19.13 4.34
N GLY A 319 20.89 -19.52 4.28
CA GLY A 319 19.76 -18.61 4.15
C GLY A 319 19.68 -17.91 2.79
N ILE A 320 18.55 -17.23 2.54
CA ILE A 320 18.32 -16.42 1.34
C ILE A 320 18.38 -14.94 1.73
N PRO A 321 19.03 -14.03 0.98
CA PRO A 321 18.93 -12.60 1.27
C PRO A 321 17.48 -12.17 1.39
N ALA A 322 17.12 -11.45 2.44
CA ALA A 322 15.72 -11.07 2.74
C ALA A 322 15.06 -10.34 1.58
N ARG A 323 15.80 -9.46 0.90
CA ARG A 323 15.34 -8.71 -0.27
C ARG A 323 15.00 -9.63 -1.46
N ASP A 324 15.85 -10.64 -1.72
CA ASP A 324 15.64 -11.58 -2.82
C ASP A 324 14.44 -12.49 -2.56
N PHE A 325 14.27 -12.91 -1.30
CA PHE A 325 13.12 -13.69 -0.87
C PHE A 325 11.83 -12.89 -0.98
N ALA A 326 11.80 -11.68 -0.44
CA ALA A 326 10.65 -10.78 -0.57
C ALA A 326 10.30 -10.47 -2.03
N GLY A 327 11.31 -10.27 -2.90
CA GLY A 327 11.12 -10.02 -4.33
C GLY A 327 10.45 -11.18 -5.09
N LYS A 328 10.57 -12.41 -4.59
CA LYS A 328 9.88 -13.59 -5.14
C LYS A 328 8.46 -13.77 -4.61
N LEU A 329 8.23 -13.39 -3.36
CA LEU A 329 6.94 -13.58 -2.68
C LEU A 329 5.94 -12.46 -2.98
N LEU A 330 6.42 -11.22 -3.03
CA LEU A 330 5.55 -10.06 -3.04
C LEU A 330 5.35 -9.52 -4.45
N PRO A 331 4.13 -9.10 -4.79
CA PRO A 331 3.89 -8.36 -6.02
C PRO A 331 4.59 -6.97 -5.95
N ARG A 332 4.86 -6.38 -7.11
CA ARG A 332 5.54 -5.07 -7.18
C ARG A 332 4.87 -3.98 -6.34
N SER A 333 3.55 -4.01 -6.24
CA SER A 333 2.76 -3.05 -5.44
C SER A 333 2.99 -3.17 -3.93
N ALA A 334 3.49 -4.29 -3.44
CA ALA A 334 3.73 -4.55 -2.02
C ALA A 334 5.22 -4.55 -1.64
N LEU A 335 6.14 -4.38 -2.60
CA LEU A 335 7.59 -4.42 -2.32
C LEU A 335 8.06 -3.33 -1.35
N ALA A 336 7.39 -2.18 -1.33
CA ALA A 336 7.68 -1.13 -0.35
C ALA A 336 7.37 -1.55 1.10
N LEU A 337 6.57 -2.60 1.30
CA LEU A 337 6.21 -3.17 2.59
C LEU A 337 6.95 -4.48 2.90
N ALA A 338 8.02 -4.78 2.15
CA ALA A 338 8.74 -6.05 2.25
C ALA A 338 9.20 -6.38 3.67
N ASP A 339 9.80 -5.42 4.37
CA ASP A 339 10.28 -5.61 5.74
C ASP A 339 9.13 -5.87 6.71
N VAL A 340 7.99 -5.19 6.52
CA VAL A 340 6.80 -5.39 7.35
C VAL A 340 6.26 -6.81 7.17
N TYR A 341 6.16 -7.30 5.92
CA TYR A 341 5.69 -8.66 5.66
C TYR A 341 6.64 -9.74 6.12
N LEU A 342 7.95 -9.52 6.02
CA LEU A 342 8.94 -10.46 6.55
C LEU A 342 8.85 -10.55 8.08
N GLU A 343 8.63 -9.43 8.78
CA GLU A 343 8.41 -9.43 10.22
C GLU A 343 7.08 -10.11 10.61
N GLU A 344 6.01 -9.91 9.85
CA GLU A 344 4.75 -10.63 10.05
C GLU A 344 4.92 -12.15 9.88
N LEU A 345 5.63 -12.59 8.83
CA LEU A 345 5.95 -13.99 8.60
C LEU A 345 6.84 -14.59 9.70
N ARG A 346 7.77 -13.79 10.24
CA ARG A 346 8.59 -14.16 11.38
C ARG A 346 7.72 -14.31 12.63
N GLY A 347 6.85 -13.35 12.90
CA GLY A 347 5.92 -13.38 14.04
C GLY A 347 4.98 -14.59 14.01
N CYS A 348 4.60 -15.05 12.82
CA CYS A 348 3.80 -16.27 12.62
C CYS A 348 4.63 -17.57 12.65
N GLY A 349 5.95 -17.50 12.86
CA GLY A 349 6.84 -18.68 12.90
C GLY A 349 7.04 -19.36 11.54
N VAL A 350 6.78 -18.68 10.43
CA VAL A 350 6.95 -19.20 9.07
C VAL A 350 8.41 -19.16 8.64
N LEU A 351 9.15 -18.17 9.12
CA LEU A 351 10.58 -17.97 8.84
C LEU A 351 11.29 -17.34 10.02
N GLU A 352 12.61 -17.39 10.00
CA GLU A 352 13.49 -16.62 10.87
C GLU A 352 14.35 -15.66 10.04
N LEU A 353 14.70 -14.53 10.67
CA LEU A 353 15.58 -13.50 10.08
C LEU A 353 16.90 -13.48 10.85
N THR A 354 17.98 -13.88 10.20
CA THR A 354 19.33 -13.88 10.77
C THR A 354 20.26 -13.09 9.86
N GLU A 355 20.87 -12.02 10.36
CA GLU A 355 21.82 -11.17 9.63
C GLU A 355 21.33 -10.72 8.23
N GLY A 356 20.05 -10.31 8.13
CA GLY A 356 19.43 -9.87 6.85
C GLY A 356 19.12 -10.99 5.87
N ARG A 357 19.12 -12.24 6.36
CA ARG A 357 18.79 -13.43 5.57
C ARG A 357 17.59 -14.16 6.17
N VAL A 358 16.80 -14.74 5.29
CA VAL A 358 15.66 -15.59 5.62
C VAL A 358 16.13 -17.04 5.70
N VAL A 359 15.78 -17.69 6.81
CA VAL A 359 16.03 -19.13 7.04
C VAL A 359 14.75 -19.81 7.49
N PRO A 360 14.60 -21.13 7.30
CA PRO A 360 13.50 -21.88 7.88
C PRO A 360 13.48 -21.76 9.40
N PRO A 361 12.30 -21.81 10.05
CA PRO A 361 12.20 -21.76 11.51
C PRO A 361 12.94 -22.92 12.15
N GLY A 362 13.67 -22.67 13.26
CA GLY A 362 14.48 -23.69 13.94
C GLY A 362 15.70 -24.14 13.13
N SER A 363 16.24 -23.31 12.23
CA SER A 363 17.35 -23.70 11.35
C SER A 363 18.64 -24.08 12.08
N ASP A 364 18.84 -23.65 13.33
CA ASP A 364 19.95 -24.13 14.17
C ASP A 364 19.74 -25.59 14.60
N ASP A 365 18.52 -26.09 14.66
CA ASP A 365 18.16 -27.47 14.97
C ASP A 365 17.99 -28.37 13.72
N HIS A 366 17.82 -27.78 12.54
CA HIS A 366 17.56 -28.53 11.30
C HIS A 366 18.80 -29.00 10.55
N MET A 367 20.00 -28.78 11.08
CA MET A 367 21.15 -29.56 10.61
C MET A 367 20.90 -31.04 10.93
N THR A 368 20.85 -31.86 9.88
CA THR A 368 20.83 -33.31 10.09
C THR A 368 22.02 -33.73 10.97
N LYS A 369 21.92 -34.84 11.68
CA LYS A 369 23.09 -35.37 12.46
C LYS A 369 24.32 -35.48 11.57
N ALA A 370 24.14 -35.88 10.29
CA ALA A 370 25.21 -35.95 9.30
C ALA A 370 25.76 -34.55 8.95
N GLY A 371 24.88 -33.54 8.80
CA GLY A 371 25.29 -32.15 8.55
C GLY A 371 26.07 -31.53 9.72
N LYS A 372 25.61 -31.75 10.95
CA LYS A 372 26.31 -31.31 12.17
C LYS A 372 27.73 -31.95 12.27
N GLU A 373 27.81 -33.24 11.98
CA GLU A 373 29.07 -33.94 11.99
C GLU A 373 30.00 -33.48 10.87
N LEU A 374 29.49 -33.31 9.67
CA LEU A 374 30.27 -32.79 8.53
C LEU A 374 30.74 -31.35 8.81
N THR A 375 29.92 -30.52 9.43
CA THR A 375 30.30 -29.14 9.83
C THR A 375 31.45 -29.15 10.83
N ARG A 376 31.40 -30.01 11.84
CA ARG A 376 32.49 -30.16 12.78
C ARG A 376 33.79 -30.61 12.10
N ARG A 377 33.68 -31.55 11.16
CA ARG A 377 34.83 -32.04 10.39
C ARG A 377 35.45 -30.96 9.52
N VAL A 378 34.62 -30.16 8.89
CA VAL A 378 35.05 -28.99 8.06
C VAL A 378 35.76 -27.97 8.98
N GLU A 379 35.15 -27.61 10.10
CA GLU A 379 35.69 -26.65 11.05
C GLU A 379 37.06 -27.14 11.61
N ALA A 380 37.11 -28.36 12.03
CA ALA A 380 38.35 -28.98 12.53
C ALA A 380 39.47 -29.04 11.45
N LEU A 381 39.06 -29.25 10.18
CA LEU A 381 39.98 -29.22 9.05
C LEU A 381 40.62 -27.84 8.86
N TYR A 382 39.81 -26.78 8.83
CA TYR A 382 40.31 -25.40 8.68
C TYR A 382 41.10 -24.92 9.89
N GLN A 383 40.73 -25.37 11.10
CA GLN A 383 41.50 -25.08 12.29
C GLN A 383 42.87 -25.76 12.27
N LYS A 384 42.93 -27.03 11.82
CA LYS A 384 44.17 -27.80 11.71
C LYS A 384 45.09 -27.27 10.59
N ASP A 385 44.50 -26.93 9.44
CA ASP A 385 45.25 -26.43 8.27
C ASP A 385 45.88 -25.06 8.53
N GLY A 386 45.27 -24.26 9.44
CA GLY A 386 45.81 -22.94 9.76
C GLY A 386 45.95 -22.06 8.54
N PHE A 387 47.16 -21.57 8.29
CA PHE A 387 47.48 -20.76 7.13
C PHE A 387 47.76 -21.57 5.84
N ASP A 388 47.83 -22.89 5.90
CA ASP A 388 47.86 -23.77 4.71
C ASP A 388 46.44 -23.98 4.12
N ALA A 389 45.67 -22.97 4.18
CA ALA A 389 44.21 -22.96 3.93
C ALA A 389 43.80 -23.75 2.68
N SER A 390 43.06 -24.82 2.89
CA SER A 390 42.41 -25.59 1.82
C SER A 390 41.34 -24.76 1.11
N SER A 391 41.25 -24.88 -0.22
CA SER A 391 40.06 -24.41 -0.91
C SER A 391 38.85 -25.26 -0.55
N PRO A 392 37.61 -24.78 -0.69
CA PRO A 392 36.41 -25.59 -0.46
C PRO A 392 36.39 -26.87 -1.33
N ALA A 393 36.96 -26.83 -2.53
CA ALA A 393 37.10 -27.99 -3.39
C ALA A 393 38.12 -29.00 -2.84
N ASP A 394 39.24 -28.54 -2.27
CA ASP A 394 40.23 -29.41 -1.59
C ASP A 394 39.65 -30.02 -0.34
N ALA A 395 38.94 -29.24 0.47
CA ALA A 395 38.24 -29.71 1.66
C ALA A 395 37.23 -30.81 1.31
N ALA A 396 36.48 -30.64 0.18
CA ALA A 396 35.55 -31.65 -0.30
C ALA A 396 36.21 -32.98 -0.65
N ARG A 397 37.39 -32.92 -1.32
CA ARG A 397 38.16 -34.12 -1.65
C ARG A 397 38.69 -34.81 -0.38
N ARG A 398 39.28 -34.04 0.53
CA ARG A 398 39.88 -34.58 1.79
C ARG A 398 38.85 -35.18 2.72
N LEU A 399 37.64 -34.59 2.78
CA LEU A 399 36.53 -35.07 3.63
C LEU A 399 35.62 -36.08 2.93
N GLN A 400 35.88 -36.39 1.65
CA GLN A 400 35.05 -37.27 0.80
C GLN A 400 33.58 -36.86 0.80
N ALA A 401 33.33 -35.56 0.71
CA ALA A 401 31.98 -34.96 0.72
C ALA A 401 31.65 -34.26 -0.61
N LYS A 402 30.37 -34.06 -0.84
CA LYS A 402 29.90 -33.34 -2.04
C LYS A 402 30.42 -31.89 -2.02
N PRO A 403 31.02 -31.37 -3.12
CA PRO A 403 31.54 -29.99 -3.17
C PRO A 403 30.50 -28.94 -2.75
N ALA A 404 29.26 -29.08 -3.20
CA ALA A 404 28.16 -28.17 -2.86
C ALA A 404 27.83 -28.13 -1.34
N ALA A 405 27.93 -29.30 -0.66
CA ALA A 405 27.73 -29.36 0.79
C ALA A 405 28.85 -28.62 1.55
N ILE A 406 30.10 -28.80 1.13
CA ILE A 406 31.25 -28.10 1.72
C ILE A 406 31.16 -26.59 1.48
N GLU A 407 30.79 -26.14 0.27
CA GLU A 407 30.60 -24.72 0.00
C GLU A 407 29.48 -24.09 0.87
N SER A 408 28.39 -24.83 1.08
CA SER A 408 27.30 -24.40 1.97
C SER A 408 27.77 -24.31 3.43
N ILE A 409 28.54 -25.30 3.91
CA ILE A 409 29.13 -25.30 5.24
C ILE A 409 30.15 -24.15 5.40
N CYS A 410 31.04 -23.93 4.44
CA CYS A 410 31.96 -22.81 4.51
C CYS A 410 31.23 -21.46 4.55
N ARG A 411 30.15 -21.28 3.76
CA ARG A 411 29.29 -20.09 3.86
C ARG A 411 28.64 -19.95 5.24
N TYR A 412 28.10 -21.01 5.78
CA TYR A 412 27.53 -21.05 7.13
C TYR A 412 28.57 -20.64 8.19
N LEU A 413 29.77 -21.22 8.15
CA LEU A 413 30.86 -20.92 9.13
C LEU A 413 31.36 -19.47 8.97
N LEU A 414 31.38 -18.92 7.74
CA LEU A 414 31.69 -17.51 7.51
C LEU A 414 30.65 -16.60 8.14
N GLN A 415 29.35 -16.91 8.00
CA GLN A 415 28.26 -16.15 8.63
C GLN A 415 28.33 -16.18 10.15
N ARG A 416 28.70 -17.33 10.73
CA ARG A 416 28.89 -17.48 12.18
C ARG A 416 30.24 -16.92 12.68
N ARG A 417 31.01 -16.26 11.79
CA ARG A 417 32.35 -15.73 12.09
C ARG A 417 33.33 -16.78 12.64
N ARG A 418 33.04 -18.06 12.34
CA ARG A 418 33.98 -19.18 12.71
C ARG A 418 35.08 -19.28 11.66
N LEU A 419 34.80 -18.98 10.42
CA LEU A 419 35.75 -18.75 9.34
C LEU A 419 35.83 -17.28 8.99
N VAL A 420 37.00 -16.85 8.54
CA VAL A 420 37.26 -15.50 8.02
C VAL A 420 37.79 -15.62 6.59
N ARG A 421 37.31 -14.77 5.68
CA ARG A 421 37.81 -14.73 4.31
C ARG A 421 38.84 -13.62 4.16
N LEU A 422 40.08 -14.00 3.88
CA LEU A 422 41.18 -13.07 3.61
C LEU A 422 41.31 -12.84 2.09
N GLU A 423 41.46 -11.59 1.65
CA GLU A 423 41.62 -11.15 0.22
C GLU A 423 40.58 -11.78 -0.74
N GLY A 424 39.36 -12.06 -0.26
CA GLY A 424 38.31 -12.69 -1.05
C GLY A 424 38.55 -14.16 -1.43
N LYS A 425 39.69 -14.76 -1.11
CA LYS A 425 40.10 -16.11 -1.58
C LYS A 425 40.32 -17.12 -0.46
N TYR A 426 41.01 -16.74 0.59
CA TYR A 426 41.52 -17.68 1.60
C TYR A 426 40.57 -17.76 2.77
N LEU A 427 40.13 -18.95 3.14
CA LEU A 427 39.30 -19.20 4.31
C LEU A 427 40.19 -19.66 5.47
N ILE A 428 40.26 -18.89 6.53
CA ILE A 428 41.06 -19.19 7.73
C ILE A 428 40.10 -19.31 8.93
N HIS A 429 40.36 -20.27 9.80
CA HIS A 429 39.58 -20.42 11.03
C HIS A 429 39.85 -19.23 11.97
N ARG A 430 38.79 -18.69 12.59
CA ARG A 430 38.89 -17.50 13.45
C ARG A 430 39.89 -17.68 14.59
N THR A 431 39.94 -18.84 15.23
CA THR A 431 40.89 -19.11 16.34
C THR A 431 42.34 -18.98 15.90
N VAL A 432 42.68 -19.40 14.66
CA VAL A 432 44.04 -19.26 14.11
C VAL A 432 44.45 -17.79 13.96
N LEU A 433 43.52 -16.96 13.54
CA LEU A 433 43.74 -15.52 13.43
C LEU A 433 43.80 -14.83 14.79
N ASP A 434 42.97 -15.27 15.74
CA ASP A 434 42.98 -14.75 17.12
C ASP A 434 44.28 -15.14 17.86
N GLU A 435 44.77 -16.37 17.69
CA GLU A 435 46.07 -16.81 18.19
C GLU A 435 47.23 -16.02 17.55
N MET A 436 47.13 -15.74 16.26
CA MET A 436 48.12 -14.89 15.59
C MET A 436 48.07 -13.46 16.15
N ALA A 437 46.88 -12.89 16.36
CA ALA A 437 46.74 -11.58 16.96
C ALA A 437 47.32 -11.51 18.36
N GLN A 438 47.09 -12.56 19.19
CA GLN A 438 47.67 -12.64 20.53
C GLN A 438 49.19 -12.66 20.45
N ARG A 439 49.78 -13.49 19.58
CA ARG A 439 51.25 -13.55 19.38
C ARG A 439 51.82 -12.24 18.85
N VAL A 440 51.05 -11.40 18.18
CA VAL A 440 51.42 -10.01 17.76
C VAL A 440 51.43 -9.10 18.99
N TYR A 441 50.42 -9.18 19.87
CA TYR A 441 50.40 -8.40 21.12
C TYR A 441 51.57 -8.76 22.05
N ASP A 442 51.94 -10.03 22.09
CA ASP A 442 53.05 -10.56 22.92
C ASP A 442 54.43 -10.32 22.27
N TRP A 443 54.43 -9.65 21.09
CA TRP A 443 55.71 -9.34 20.45
C TRP A 443 56.34 -8.09 21.07
N GLU A 444 57.56 -8.26 21.59
CA GLU A 444 58.31 -7.21 22.29
C GLU A 444 58.93 -6.18 21.32
N VAL A 445 58.21 -5.77 20.30
CA VAL A 445 58.60 -4.71 19.36
C VAL A 445 57.49 -3.64 19.29
N ASP A 446 57.85 -2.38 19.04
CA ASP A 446 56.87 -1.31 18.90
C ASP A 446 56.29 -1.28 17.47
N ASP A 447 57.12 -1.61 16.49
CA ASP A 447 56.72 -1.71 15.11
C ASP A 447 57.51 -2.83 14.37
N PHE A 448 56.93 -3.25 13.22
CA PHE A 448 57.55 -4.29 12.38
C PHE A 448 57.18 -4.10 10.90
N GLY A 449 58.02 -4.64 10.02
CA GLY A 449 57.74 -4.66 8.60
C GLY A 449 57.07 -5.97 8.14
N VAL A 450 56.64 -5.98 6.87
CA VAL A 450 56.00 -7.18 6.25
C VAL A 450 57.02 -8.37 6.23
N GLY A 451 58.30 -8.08 6.10
CA GLY A 451 59.37 -9.12 6.13
C GLY A 451 59.43 -9.82 7.48
N ASP A 452 59.58 -9.05 8.56
CA ASP A 452 59.66 -9.50 9.94
C ASP A 452 58.42 -10.33 10.33
N PHE A 453 57.26 -9.89 9.94
CA PHE A 453 55.99 -10.60 10.16
C PHE A 453 55.96 -11.98 9.49
N LYS A 454 56.36 -12.02 8.22
CA LYS A 454 56.36 -13.27 7.44
C LYS A 454 57.34 -14.29 8.02
N GLU A 455 58.52 -13.84 8.41
CA GLU A 455 59.52 -14.71 9.02
C GLU A 455 59.04 -15.29 10.36
N ARG A 456 58.48 -14.43 11.23
CA ARG A 456 57.99 -14.84 12.54
C ARG A 456 56.83 -15.82 12.49
N PHE A 457 55.94 -15.67 11.52
CA PHE A 457 54.72 -16.51 11.39
C PHE A 457 54.83 -17.57 10.30
N GLY A 458 55.99 -17.69 9.63
CA GLY A 458 56.20 -18.67 8.55
C GLY A 458 55.30 -18.49 7.35
N LEU A 459 54.85 -17.23 7.04
CA LEU A 459 53.86 -16.97 6.05
C LEU A 459 54.45 -16.63 4.69
N THR A 460 53.81 -17.12 3.61
CA THR A 460 54.09 -16.66 2.26
C THR A 460 53.62 -15.22 2.03
N ARG A 461 54.15 -14.53 1.04
CA ARG A 461 53.70 -13.17 0.70
C ARG A 461 52.20 -13.14 0.37
N LYS A 462 51.66 -14.21 -0.21
CA LYS A 462 50.24 -14.34 -0.59
C LYS A 462 49.29 -14.34 0.62
N LEU A 463 49.71 -14.79 1.77
CA LEU A 463 48.92 -14.82 3.00
C LEU A 463 49.35 -13.78 4.04
N GLY A 464 50.62 -13.40 4.05
CA GLY A 464 51.16 -12.44 5.00
C GLY A 464 50.55 -11.03 4.84
N ILE A 465 50.33 -10.56 3.62
CA ILE A 465 49.72 -9.25 3.41
C ILE A 465 48.24 -9.27 3.82
N PRO A 466 47.37 -10.20 3.36
CA PRO A 466 46.00 -10.30 3.81
C PRO A 466 45.80 -10.49 5.31
N ALA A 467 46.70 -11.26 5.96
CA ALA A 467 46.68 -11.43 7.40
C ALA A 467 46.98 -10.11 8.14
N LEU A 468 47.93 -9.32 7.63
CA LEU A 468 48.25 -8.01 8.16
C LEU A 468 47.09 -7.00 7.94
N GLU A 469 46.42 -7.04 6.82
CA GLU A 469 45.20 -6.19 6.56
C GLU A 469 44.07 -6.58 7.51
N TRP A 470 43.92 -7.87 7.80
CA TRP A 470 42.98 -8.33 8.80
C TRP A 470 43.33 -7.81 10.20
N LEU A 471 44.60 -7.88 10.63
CA LEU A 471 45.07 -7.33 11.92
C LEU A 471 44.82 -5.80 11.99
N ASP A 472 45.03 -5.08 10.89
CA ASP A 472 44.73 -3.65 10.80
C ASP A 472 43.22 -3.40 10.97
N SER A 473 42.35 -4.23 10.34
CA SER A 473 40.89 -4.13 10.42
C SER A 473 40.35 -4.45 11.83
N GLU A 474 40.98 -5.39 12.52
CA GLU A 474 40.63 -5.76 13.91
C GLU A 474 41.28 -4.82 14.94
N ARG A 475 42.00 -3.78 14.49
CA ARG A 475 42.69 -2.80 15.34
C ARG A 475 43.76 -3.42 16.25
N VAL A 476 44.37 -4.50 15.84
CA VAL A 476 45.53 -5.08 16.48
C VAL A 476 46.78 -4.29 16.09
N THR A 477 46.87 -3.89 14.84
CA THR A 477 47.94 -3.06 14.28
C THR A 477 47.39 -1.83 13.54
N VAL A 478 48.27 -0.84 13.32
CA VAL A 478 47.99 0.30 12.46
C VAL A 478 49.17 0.48 11.49
N ARG A 479 48.84 0.66 10.20
CA ARG A 479 49.82 0.85 9.14
C ARG A 479 50.41 2.27 9.21
N GLN A 480 51.74 2.35 9.25
CA GLN A 480 52.51 3.60 9.18
C GLN A 480 53.56 3.45 8.05
N GLY A 481 53.22 3.93 6.84
CA GLY A 481 54.09 3.76 5.69
C GLY A 481 54.31 2.30 5.30
N ASN A 482 55.58 1.82 5.36
CA ASN A 482 55.96 0.43 5.10
C ASN A 482 56.04 -0.46 6.34
N ARG A 483 55.76 0.11 7.52
CA ARG A 483 55.76 -0.60 8.82
C ARG A 483 54.36 -0.58 9.42
N ARG A 484 54.14 -1.43 10.44
CA ARG A 484 52.94 -1.52 11.26
C ARG A 484 53.28 -1.38 12.73
N LYS A 485 52.55 -0.51 13.41
CA LYS A 485 52.64 -0.30 14.84
C LYS A 485 51.62 -1.16 15.58
N ILE A 486 52.03 -1.83 16.65
CA ILE A 486 51.13 -2.63 17.50
C ILE A 486 50.30 -1.68 18.37
N ILE A 487 48.97 -1.86 18.35
CA ILE A 487 48.05 -1.12 19.22
C ILE A 487 47.96 -1.86 20.53
N ARG A 488 48.80 -1.48 21.53
CA ARG A 488 48.74 -2.08 22.87
C ARG A 488 47.43 -1.67 23.54
N ARG A 489 46.63 -2.65 23.98
CA ARG A 489 45.47 -2.36 24.82
C ARG A 489 45.95 -1.67 26.10
N LYS A 490 45.45 -0.46 26.40
CA LYS A 490 45.58 0.10 27.75
C LYS A 490 44.85 -0.85 28.69
N GLY A 491 45.58 -1.46 29.64
CA GLY A 491 45.06 -2.32 30.68
C GLY A 491 43.98 -1.63 31.51
#